data_c69fcc6abad492cea20c04a542e629cf
#
_entry.id   c69fcc6abad492cea20c04a542e629cf
#
_cell.length_a   1.000
_cell.length_b   1.000
_cell.length_c   1.000
_cell.angle_alpha   90.00
_cell.angle_beta   90.00
_cell.angle_gamma   90.00
#
_symmetry.space_group_name_H-M   'P 1'
#
loop_
_entity.id
_entity.type
_entity.pdbx_description
1 polymer ?
#
loop_
_entity_poly.entity_id
_entity_poly.type
_entity_poly.pdbx_seq_one_letter_code
_entity_poly.pdbx_strand_id
1 'polypeptide(L)'
;MPRPTHPYVSTWQGWLYVAFVIDVFARRIVGWRVSSSMRTDFVLDALEQALYARQPERDGGLIHHSDRGSQVVSIRYSERLSEAGVEPSVGSKGDSYDNALAETINGLYKAELIHRRAPWKTKEAVELATLEWVSWFNNHRLLEPIGYIPPAEAEANYYRQLAKQVAIAA
;
A
#
# COMPACT_ATOMS: atom_id res chain seq x y z
N MET A 1 -3.58 15.78 -18.94
CA MET A 1 -3.92 14.38 -18.65
C MET A 1 -3.72 14.12 -17.17
N PRO A 2 -4.73 13.61 -16.46
CA PRO A 2 -4.50 13.18 -15.10
C PRO A 2 -3.45 12.07 -15.11
N ARG A 3 -2.45 12.20 -14.24
CA ARG A 3 -1.43 11.15 -14.09
C ARG A 3 -2.11 9.89 -13.52
N PRO A 4 -1.79 8.71 -14.04
CA PRO A 4 -2.34 7.50 -13.45
C PRO A 4 -1.90 7.42 -11.98
N THR A 5 -2.85 7.19 -11.11
CA THR A 5 -2.65 7.08 -9.67
C THR A 5 -1.88 5.82 -9.26
N HIS A 6 -1.79 4.85 -10.17
CA HIS A 6 -1.09 3.59 -9.97
C HIS A 6 0.12 3.48 -10.89
N PRO A 7 1.24 2.91 -10.42
CA PRO A 7 2.37 2.60 -11.29
C PRO A 7 1.94 1.65 -12.40
N TYR A 8 2.48 1.86 -13.58
CA TYR A 8 2.28 0.96 -14.70
C TYR A 8 3.61 0.48 -15.23
N VAL A 9 3.64 -0.75 -15.75
CA VAL A 9 4.84 -1.42 -16.21
C VAL A 9 4.63 -1.89 -17.64
N SER A 10 5.55 -1.53 -18.52
CA SER A 10 5.58 -2.05 -19.89
C SER A 10 6.22 -3.43 -19.92
N THR A 11 5.54 -4.40 -20.50
CA THR A 11 6.07 -5.75 -20.74
C THR A 11 5.93 -6.15 -22.20
N TRP A 12 6.59 -7.22 -22.58
CA TRP A 12 6.42 -7.77 -23.92
C TRP A 12 5.01 -8.33 -24.17
N GLN A 13 4.24 -8.54 -23.10
CA GLN A 13 2.85 -9.03 -23.16
C GLN A 13 1.82 -7.90 -22.99
N GLY A 14 2.27 -6.65 -22.95
CA GLY A 14 1.42 -5.47 -22.77
C GLY A 14 1.66 -4.75 -21.45
N TRP A 15 0.77 -3.81 -21.14
CA TRP A 15 0.86 -3.00 -19.93
C TRP A 15 0.36 -3.75 -18.71
N LEU A 16 1.09 -3.57 -17.60
CA LEU A 16 0.66 -4.01 -16.27
C LEU A 16 0.44 -2.80 -15.38
N TYR A 17 -0.43 -2.97 -14.41
CA TYR A 17 -0.75 -1.98 -13.39
C TYR A 17 -0.45 -2.57 -12.01
N VAL A 18 0.03 -1.74 -11.08
CA VAL A 18 0.39 -2.18 -9.74
C VAL A 18 -0.37 -1.32 -8.73
N ALA A 19 -0.94 -1.94 -7.72
CA ALA A 19 -1.56 -1.26 -6.59
C ALA A 19 -0.82 -1.60 -5.31
N PHE A 20 -0.59 -0.58 -4.47
CA PHE A 20 -0.04 -0.75 -3.13
C PHE A 20 -1.02 -0.19 -2.10
N VAL A 21 -1.13 -0.88 -0.97
CA VAL A 21 -1.78 -0.38 0.24
C VAL A 21 -0.71 -0.23 1.30
N ILE A 22 -0.59 0.96 1.86
CA ILE A 22 0.52 1.36 2.71
C ILE A 22 -0.01 1.82 4.06
N ASP A 23 0.62 1.33 5.14
CA ASP A 23 0.41 1.85 6.48
C ASP A 23 1.14 3.19 6.62
N VAL A 24 0.39 4.25 6.91
CA VAL A 24 0.92 5.63 6.97
C VAL A 24 1.91 5.81 8.13
N PHE A 25 1.71 5.13 9.24
CA PHE A 25 2.55 5.28 10.43
C PHE A 25 3.88 4.53 10.32
N ALA A 26 3.80 3.23 10.06
CA ALA A 26 4.97 2.38 9.96
C ALA A 26 5.62 2.41 8.57
N ARG A 27 4.96 2.99 7.58
CA ARG A 27 5.39 3.01 6.18
C ARG A 27 5.45 1.62 5.53
N ARG A 28 4.87 0.63 6.18
CA ARG A 28 4.86 -0.76 5.71
C ARG A 28 3.88 -0.93 4.55
N ILE A 29 4.31 -1.64 3.51
CA ILE A 29 3.43 -2.09 2.43
C ILE A 29 2.67 -3.31 2.95
N VAL A 30 1.36 -3.17 3.16
CA VAL A 30 0.51 -4.22 3.76
C VAL A 30 -0.33 -4.97 2.73
N GLY A 31 -0.43 -4.47 1.53
CA GLY A 31 -1.09 -5.14 0.42
C GLY A 31 -0.56 -4.65 -0.92
N TRP A 32 -0.57 -5.53 -1.91
CA TRP A 32 -0.17 -5.17 -3.28
C TRP A 32 -0.74 -6.15 -4.30
N ARG A 33 -0.89 -5.69 -5.52
CA ARG A 33 -1.35 -6.53 -6.64
C ARG A 33 -0.79 -6.03 -7.96
N VAL A 34 -0.43 -6.96 -8.83
CA VAL A 34 -0.07 -6.71 -10.23
C VAL A 34 -1.19 -7.22 -11.11
N SER A 35 -1.66 -6.42 -12.05
CA SER A 35 -2.78 -6.78 -12.93
C SER A 35 -2.54 -6.32 -14.36
N SER A 36 -3.02 -7.09 -15.32
CA SER A 36 -3.06 -6.71 -16.73
C SER A 36 -4.26 -5.81 -17.07
N SER A 37 -5.14 -5.55 -16.11
CA SER A 37 -6.35 -4.74 -16.29
C SER A 37 -6.48 -3.69 -15.19
N MET A 38 -6.90 -2.48 -15.55
CA MET A 38 -7.21 -1.40 -14.61
C MET A 38 -8.59 -1.53 -13.95
N ARG A 39 -9.23 -2.68 -14.04
CA ARG A 39 -10.51 -2.89 -13.37
C ARG A 39 -10.34 -2.79 -11.85
N THR A 40 -11.41 -2.38 -11.18
CA THR A 40 -11.47 -2.20 -9.71
C THR A 40 -11.00 -3.43 -8.93
N ASP A 41 -11.13 -4.61 -9.51
CA ASP A 41 -10.84 -5.88 -8.85
C ASP A 41 -9.39 -6.00 -8.36
N PHE A 42 -8.41 -5.45 -9.10
CA PHE A 42 -7.02 -5.57 -8.66
C PHE A 42 -6.70 -4.68 -7.44
N VAL A 43 -7.35 -3.52 -7.36
CA VAL A 43 -7.23 -2.62 -6.20
C VAL A 43 -7.94 -3.25 -4.99
N LEU A 44 -9.08 -3.90 -5.23
CA LEU A 44 -9.81 -4.63 -4.20
C LEU A 44 -8.98 -5.82 -3.67
N ASP A 45 -8.28 -6.54 -4.53
CA ASP A 45 -7.38 -7.63 -4.12
C ASP A 45 -6.25 -7.13 -3.21
N ALA A 46 -5.65 -5.98 -3.52
CA ALA A 46 -4.64 -5.36 -2.67
C ALA A 46 -5.23 -4.95 -1.32
N LEU A 47 -6.45 -4.41 -1.31
CA LEU A 47 -7.18 -4.08 -0.09
C LEU A 47 -7.46 -5.31 0.77
N GLU A 48 -7.90 -6.42 0.15
CA GLU A 48 -8.16 -7.68 0.87
C GLU A 48 -6.90 -8.20 1.57
N GLN A 49 -5.74 -8.13 0.94
CA GLN A 49 -4.47 -8.48 1.57
C GLN A 49 -4.18 -7.60 2.79
N ALA A 50 -4.40 -6.30 2.67
CA ALA A 50 -4.18 -5.35 3.76
C ALA A 50 -5.13 -5.61 4.93
N LEU A 51 -6.39 -5.85 4.66
CA LEU A 51 -7.40 -6.17 5.67
C LEU A 51 -7.08 -7.48 6.38
N TYR A 52 -6.65 -8.51 5.66
CA TYR A 52 -6.20 -9.77 6.24
C TYR A 52 -4.99 -9.57 7.16
N ALA A 53 -4.00 -8.79 6.71
CA ALA A 53 -2.80 -8.54 7.49
C ALA A 53 -3.07 -7.72 8.76
N ARG A 54 -4.03 -6.79 8.71
CA ARG A 54 -4.34 -5.88 9.82
C ARG A 54 -5.46 -6.36 10.73
N GLN A 55 -6.39 -7.16 10.21
CA GLN A 55 -7.58 -7.65 10.94
C GLN A 55 -8.22 -6.55 11.81
N PRO A 56 -8.72 -5.46 11.18
CA PRO A 56 -9.24 -4.33 11.94
C PRO A 56 -10.43 -4.76 12.79
N GLU A 57 -10.47 -4.28 14.03
CA GLU A 57 -11.61 -4.47 14.90
C GLU A 57 -12.82 -3.71 14.34
N ARG A 58 -14.01 -4.28 14.48
CA ARG A 58 -15.25 -3.70 13.93
C ARG A 58 -15.55 -2.29 14.43
N ASP A 59 -15.04 -1.92 15.60
CA ASP A 59 -15.34 -0.65 16.27
C ASP A 59 -14.33 0.46 15.96
N GLY A 60 -13.55 0.30 14.94
CA GLY A 60 -12.82 1.42 14.38
C GLY A 60 -11.38 1.60 14.88
N GLY A 61 -10.80 2.64 14.41
CA GLY A 61 -9.39 2.98 14.59
C GLY A 61 -8.63 2.95 13.29
N LEU A 62 -9.09 2.20 12.28
CA LEU A 62 -8.49 2.23 10.95
C LEU A 62 -9.25 3.19 10.04
N ILE A 63 -8.49 4.09 9.45
CA ILE A 63 -8.99 5.04 8.45
C ILE A 63 -8.26 4.74 7.15
N HIS A 64 -9.01 4.57 6.06
CA HIS A 64 -8.45 4.38 4.72
C HIS A 64 -8.50 5.70 3.95
N HIS A 65 -7.33 6.15 3.50
CA HIS A 65 -7.20 7.31 2.64
C HIS A 65 -7.09 6.84 1.19
N SER A 66 -7.98 7.33 0.33
CA SER A 66 -7.93 7.07 -1.10
C SER A 66 -7.81 8.37 -1.88
N ASP A 67 -7.16 8.30 -3.04
CA ASP A 67 -7.03 9.43 -3.93
C ASP A 67 -8.38 9.74 -4.59
N ARG A 68 -8.76 11.02 -4.57
CA ARG A 68 -9.96 11.52 -5.26
C ARG A 68 -9.92 11.36 -6.77
N GLY A 69 -8.72 11.28 -7.36
CA GLY A 69 -8.54 11.14 -8.79
C GLY A 69 -8.84 9.75 -9.32
N SER A 70 -8.93 8.75 -8.46
CA SER A 70 -9.35 7.42 -8.88
C SER A 70 -10.89 7.36 -8.88
N GLN A 71 -11.48 7.49 -10.05
CA GLN A 71 -12.90 7.18 -10.25
C GLN A 71 -13.24 5.73 -9.92
N VAL A 72 -12.29 5.02 -9.37
CA VAL A 72 -12.31 3.58 -9.12
C VAL A 72 -12.62 3.27 -7.67
N VAL A 73 -12.99 4.26 -6.85
CA VAL A 73 -13.66 3.96 -5.59
C VAL A 73 -15.06 3.50 -5.97
N SER A 74 -15.10 2.29 -6.52
CA SER A 74 -16.35 1.65 -6.85
C SER A 74 -17.17 1.50 -5.59
N ILE A 75 -18.45 1.39 -5.76
CA ILE A 75 -19.38 1.04 -4.69
C ILE A 75 -18.89 -0.21 -3.94
N ARG A 76 -18.38 -1.21 -4.66
CA ARG A 76 -17.83 -2.44 -4.08
C ARG A 76 -16.64 -2.18 -3.14
N TYR A 77 -15.73 -1.28 -3.52
CA TYR A 77 -14.58 -0.92 -2.69
C TYR A 77 -15.03 -0.23 -1.40
N SER A 78 -15.94 0.75 -1.50
CA SER A 78 -16.50 1.45 -0.35
C SER A 78 -17.31 0.51 0.57
N GLU A 79 -18.10 -0.38 -0.01
CA GLU A 79 -18.84 -1.41 0.72
C GLU A 79 -17.89 -2.33 1.49
N ARG A 80 -16.81 -2.76 0.86
CA ARG A 80 -15.83 -3.63 1.52
C ARG A 80 -15.14 -2.96 2.70
N LEU A 81 -14.78 -1.68 2.59
CA LEU A 81 -14.25 -0.90 3.69
C LEU A 81 -15.25 -0.81 4.85
N SER A 82 -16.49 -0.53 4.54
CA SER A 82 -17.58 -0.45 5.53
C SER A 82 -17.79 -1.77 6.27
N GLU A 83 -17.82 -2.89 5.54
CA GLU A 83 -17.94 -4.24 6.12
C GLU A 83 -16.79 -4.58 7.07
N ALA A 84 -15.58 -4.09 6.76
CA ALA A 84 -14.39 -4.30 7.58
C ALA A 84 -14.29 -3.33 8.77
N GLY A 85 -15.24 -2.37 8.91
CA GLY A 85 -15.20 -1.36 9.96
C GLY A 85 -14.11 -0.29 9.74
N VAL A 86 -13.69 -0.08 8.51
CA VAL A 86 -12.69 0.93 8.14
C VAL A 86 -13.40 2.17 7.61
N GLU A 87 -13.12 3.33 8.19
CA GLU A 87 -13.67 4.57 7.71
C GLU A 87 -12.97 5.05 6.44
N PRO A 88 -13.72 5.28 5.35
CA PRO A 88 -13.14 5.94 4.19
C PRO A 88 -13.02 7.44 4.47
N SER A 89 -11.81 7.98 4.30
CA SER A 89 -11.58 9.42 4.30
C SER A 89 -11.34 9.90 2.87
N VAL A 90 -12.22 10.76 2.38
CA VAL A 90 -12.08 11.40 1.08
C VAL A 90 -12.05 12.90 1.31
N GLY A 91 -10.91 13.52 1.08
CA GLY A 91 -10.79 14.97 1.04
C GLY A 91 -10.57 15.67 2.38
N SER A 92 -9.94 15.02 3.35
CA SER A 92 -9.49 15.68 4.58
C SER A 92 -8.15 16.42 4.38
N LYS A 93 -7.79 17.27 5.34
CA LYS A 93 -6.53 18.03 5.30
C LYS A 93 -5.26 17.17 5.28
N GLY A 94 -5.35 15.88 5.61
CA GLY A 94 -4.24 14.94 5.54
C GLY A 94 -3.98 14.37 4.14
N ASP A 95 -4.92 14.53 3.21
CA ASP A 95 -4.88 13.87 1.90
C ASP A 95 -3.65 14.24 1.07
N SER A 96 -3.20 15.51 1.11
CA SER A 96 -2.03 15.92 0.33
C SER A 96 -0.74 15.27 0.85
N TYR A 97 -0.65 15.03 2.15
CA TYR A 97 0.49 14.34 2.77
C TYR A 97 0.48 12.84 2.46
N ASP A 98 -0.69 12.22 2.54
CA ASP A 98 -0.86 10.79 2.24
C ASP A 98 -0.64 10.50 0.76
N ASN A 99 -1.08 11.40 -0.12
CA ASN A 99 -0.78 11.31 -1.56
C ASN A 99 0.72 11.44 -1.84
N ALA A 100 1.42 12.32 -1.13
CA ALA A 100 2.87 12.46 -1.25
C ALA A 100 3.60 11.17 -0.83
N LEU A 101 3.13 10.48 0.20
CA LEU A 101 3.66 9.18 0.61
C LEU A 101 3.45 8.12 -0.48
N ALA A 102 2.25 8.02 -1.02
CA ALA A 102 1.94 7.09 -2.09
C ALA A 102 2.79 7.36 -3.34
N GLU A 103 2.93 8.61 -3.73
CA GLU A 103 3.80 9.02 -4.83
C GLU A 103 5.26 8.67 -4.59
N THR A 104 5.75 8.85 -3.36
CA THR A 104 7.13 8.52 -2.97
C THR A 104 7.37 7.02 -3.12
N ILE A 105 6.50 6.17 -2.61
CA ILE A 105 6.65 4.71 -2.68
C ILE A 105 6.54 4.23 -4.12
N ASN A 106 5.58 4.75 -4.89
CA ASN A 106 5.45 4.45 -6.31
C ASN A 106 6.72 4.87 -7.10
N GLY A 107 7.29 6.02 -6.77
CA GLY A 107 8.54 6.50 -7.36
C GLY A 107 9.72 5.60 -7.03
N LEU A 108 9.85 5.16 -5.80
CA LEU A 108 10.89 4.21 -5.37
C LEU A 108 10.75 2.86 -6.07
N TYR A 109 9.54 2.34 -6.15
CA TYR A 109 9.25 1.10 -6.87
C TYR A 109 9.68 1.19 -8.34
N LYS A 110 9.30 2.26 -9.01
CA LYS A 110 9.69 2.47 -10.42
C LYS A 110 11.20 2.59 -10.58
N ALA A 111 11.85 3.41 -9.77
CA ALA A 111 13.29 3.67 -9.88
C ALA A 111 14.15 2.47 -9.48
N GLU A 112 13.80 1.83 -8.38
CA GLU A 112 14.62 0.75 -7.81
C GLU A 112 14.38 -0.60 -8.45
N LEU A 113 13.18 -0.86 -8.95
CA LEU A 113 12.84 -2.15 -9.52
C LEU A 113 12.52 -2.07 -11.00
N ILE A 114 11.51 -1.31 -11.39
CA ILE A 114 10.95 -1.39 -12.74
C ILE A 114 11.92 -0.89 -13.80
N HIS A 115 12.47 0.32 -13.63
CA HIS A 115 13.41 0.89 -14.60
C HIS A 115 14.77 0.22 -14.54
N ARG A 116 15.20 -0.18 -13.35
CA ARG A 116 16.51 -0.78 -13.14
C ARG A 116 16.66 -2.17 -13.78
N ARG A 117 15.57 -2.93 -13.80
CA ARG A 117 15.56 -4.32 -14.28
C ARG A 117 14.81 -4.50 -15.60
N ALA A 118 14.44 -3.41 -16.27
CA ALA A 118 13.84 -3.47 -17.60
C ALA A 118 14.82 -4.05 -18.63
N PRO A 119 14.35 -4.68 -19.72
CA PRO A 119 12.96 -4.89 -20.10
C PRO A 119 12.30 -6.05 -19.37
N TRP A 120 10.99 -5.94 -19.21
CA TRP A 120 10.17 -6.99 -18.58
C TRP A 120 9.48 -7.84 -19.66
N LYS A 121 9.59 -9.15 -19.53
CA LYS A 121 9.03 -10.07 -20.51
C LYS A 121 7.59 -10.48 -20.18
N THR A 122 7.34 -10.85 -18.93
CA THR A 122 6.09 -11.46 -18.49
C THR A 122 5.54 -10.80 -17.23
N LYS A 123 4.24 -10.99 -17.02
CA LYS A 123 3.56 -10.59 -15.78
C LYS A 123 4.14 -11.32 -14.57
N GLU A 124 4.39 -12.61 -14.69
CA GLU A 124 4.92 -13.45 -13.62
C GLU A 124 6.31 -12.97 -13.15
N ALA A 125 7.14 -12.52 -14.06
CA ALA A 125 8.45 -11.94 -13.74
C ALA A 125 8.30 -10.66 -12.92
N VAL A 126 7.34 -9.81 -13.26
CA VAL A 126 7.04 -8.58 -12.51
C VAL A 126 6.46 -8.92 -11.12
N GLU A 127 5.55 -9.88 -11.04
CA GLU A 127 4.96 -10.32 -9.76
C GLU A 127 6.03 -10.84 -8.80
N LEU A 128 6.92 -11.72 -9.26
CA LEU A 128 7.99 -12.26 -8.42
C LEU A 128 8.95 -11.18 -7.94
N ALA A 129 9.37 -10.31 -8.84
CA ALA A 129 10.27 -9.22 -8.51
C ALA A 129 9.62 -8.22 -7.53
N THR A 130 8.32 -7.97 -7.68
CA THR A 130 7.56 -7.10 -6.77
C THR A 130 7.45 -7.74 -5.39
N LEU A 131 7.19 -9.03 -5.30
CA LEU A 131 7.17 -9.76 -4.04
C LEU A 131 8.50 -9.62 -3.30
N GLU A 132 9.61 -9.82 -3.98
CA GLU A 132 10.96 -9.67 -3.42
C GLU A 132 11.24 -8.24 -2.98
N TRP A 133 10.87 -7.26 -3.80
CA TRP A 133 11.08 -5.84 -3.49
C TRP A 133 10.25 -5.39 -2.28
N VAL A 134 8.99 -5.80 -2.19
CA VAL A 134 8.11 -5.50 -1.04
C VAL A 134 8.68 -6.12 0.24
N SER A 135 9.11 -7.37 0.19
CA SER A 135 9.75 -8.03 1.32
C SER A 135 11.01 -7.28 1.78
N TRP A 136 11.87 -6.90 0.85
CA TRP A 136 13.05 -6.11 1.15
C TRP A 136 12.71 -4.73 1.71
N PHE A 137 11.75 -4.03 1.09
CA PHE A 137 11.30 -2.72 1.55
C PHE A 137 10.81 -2.77 2.99
N ASN A 138 9.96 -3.72 3.31
CA ASN A 138 9.38 -3.84 4.64
C ASN A 138 10.39 -4.26 5.72
N ASN A 139 11.35 -5.12 5.40
CA ASN A 139 12.22 -5.74 6.39
C ASN A 139 13.64 -5.19 6.43
N HIS A 140 14.09 -4.51 5.39
CA HIS A 140 15.49 -4.09 5.28
C HIS A 140 15.69 -2.63 4.91
N ARG A 141 14.73 -1.99 4.22
CA ARG A 141 14.89 -0.61 3.81
C ARG A 141 14.84 0.33 5.01
N LEU A 142 15.88 1.16 5.17
CA LEU A 142 15.94 2.19 6.19
C LEU A 142 15.22 3.45 5.70
N LEU A 143 14.27 3.95 6.49
CA LEU A 143 13.49 5.13 6.14
C LEU A 143 13.68 6.24 7.18
N GLU A 144 14.09 7.41 6.72
CA GLU A 144 14.31 8.58 7.57
C GLU A 144 13.08 8.96 8.40
N PRO A 145 11.85 9.04 7.83
CA PRO A 145 10.67 9.50 8.59
C PRO A 145 10.31 8.65 9.81
N ILE A 146 10.78 7.42 9.87
CA ILE A 146 10.54 6.50 10.99
C ILE A 146 11.80 6.20 11.80
N GLY A 147 12.84 7.01 11.65
CA GLY A 147 14.07 6.93 12.44
C GLY A 147 15.15 6.01 11.86
N TYR A 148 15.25 5.91 10.56
CA TYR A 148 16.25 5.08 9.85
C TYR A 148 16.18 3.60 10.21
N ILE A 149 14.97 3.09 10.40
CA ILE A 149 14.69 1.66 10.64
C ILE A 149 13.77 1.13 9.53
N PRO A 150 13.72 -0.19 9.34
CA PRO A 150 12.75 -0.78 8.40
C PRO A 150 11.30 -0.62 8.86
N PRO A 151 10.33 -0.56 7.93
CA PRO A 151 8.91 -0.48 8.28
C PRO A 151 8.43 -1.57 9.24
N ALA A 152 8.86 -2.81 9.05
CA ALA A 152 8.48 -3.92 9.93
C ALA A 152 8.99 -3.72 11.37
N GLU A 153 10.17 -3.13 11.54
CA GLU A 153 10.71 -2.80 12.86
C GLU A 153 9.94 -1.66 13.52
N ALA A 154 9.59 -0.63 12.77
CA ALA A 154 8.75 0.47 13.26
C ALA A 154 7.40 -0.04 13.76
N GLU A 155 6.77 -0.96 13.02
CA GLU A 155 5.53 -1.60 13.42
C GLU A 155 5.70 -2.43 14.69
N ALA A 156 6.73 -3.25 14.78
CA ALA A 156 7.01 -4.05 15.95
C ALA A 156 7.26 -3.19 17.20
N ASN A 157 7.94 -2.05 17.05
CA ASN A 157 8.16 -1.08 18.12
C ASN A 157 6.85 -0.47 18.61
N TYR A 158 5.97 -0.12 17.69
CA TYR A 158 4.64 0.42 18.02
C TYR A 158 3.84 -0.57 18.88
N TYR A 159 3.75 -1.81 18.48
CA TYR A 159 3.01 -2.83 19.24
C TYR A 159 3.66 -3.14 20.60
N ARG A 160 4.98 -3.11 20.71
CA ARG A 160 5.68 -3.24 22.00
C ARG A 160 5.34 -2.10 22.96
N GLN A 161 5.32 -0.87 22.48
CA GLN A 161 4.93 0.30 23.28
C GLN A 161 3.47 0.21 23.71
N LEU A 162 2.58 -0.20 22.82
CA LEU A 162 1.16 -0.38 23.12
C LEU A 162 0.96 -1.42 24.22
N ALA A 163 1.64 -2.56 24.12
CA ALA A 163 1.59 -3.61 25.13
C ALA A 163 2.09 -3.13 26.51
N LYS A 164 3.14 -2.31 26.56
CA LYS A 164 3.63 -1.71 27.80
C LYS A 164 2.61 -0.75 28.42
N GLN A 165 1.95 0.06 27.61
CA GLN A 165 0.89 0.98 28.08
C GLN A 165 -0.29 0.22 28.67
N VAL A 166 -0.71 -0.87 28.03
CA VAL A 166 -1.79 -1.74 28.53
C VAL A 166 -1.39 -2.39 29.85
N ALA A 167 -0.15 -2.88 29.97
CA ALA A 167 0.35 -3.49 31.21
C ALA A 167 0.42 -2.48 32.37
N ILE A 168 0.73 -1.21 32.11
CA ILE A 168 0.76 -0.15 33.13
C ILE A 168 -0.65 0.25 33.58
N ALA A 169 -1.62 0.20 32.66
CA ALA A 169 -3.02 0.53 32.94
C ALA A 169 -3.80 -0.57 33.65
N ALA A 170 -3.26 -1.75 33.74
CA ALA A 170 -3.92 -2.92 34.39
C ALA A 170 -3.78 -2.87 35.92
#